data_47319fa283a80fb9325b87048b94727e
#
_entry.id   47319fa283a80fb9325b87048b94727e
#
_cell.length_a   1.000
_cell.length_b   1.000
_cell.length_c   1.000
_cell.angle_alpha   90.00
_cell.angle_beta   90.00
_cell.angle_gamma   90.00
#
_symmetry.space_group_name_H-M   'P 1'
#
loop_
_entity.id
_entity.type
_entity.pdbx_description
1 polymer ?
#
loop_
_entity_poly.entity_id
_entity_poly.type
_entity_poly.pdbx_seq_one_letter_code
_entity_poly.pdbx_strand_id
1 'polypeptide(L)'
;ELKKTGLYENAIIWSPSKADLSDLSISHCLSYIKKIKYGLLSYKEERRLGLSWSKRLSERSFLAVNGTLLTANLAIKSGVGCHLGGGTHHSHFDYGAGFCVFNDLAYSALMLTKNKIVKKILIFDCDVHQGDGTARILEKNDNIFTCSIHCKKNFPVNKAQSNLDVELDDHTNNIEYLHEIQKSIKFCVNSFKPDFVFYDAGIDIHKHDELGKLN
;
A
#
# COMPACT_ATOMS: atom_id res chain seq x y z
N GLU A 1 -18.11 11.36 -5.66
CA GLU A 1 -17.16 12.18 -6.44
C GLU A 1 -17.00 11.63 -7.87
N LEU A 2 -16.66 10.36 -8.11
CA LEU A 2 -16.47 9.81 -9.48
C LEU A 2 -17.68 10.05 -10.41
N LYS A 3 -18.91 9.97 -9.88
CA LYS A 3 -20.12 10.31 -10.65
C LYS A 3 -20.19 11.79 -11.01
N LYS A 4 -19.74 12.69 -10.13
CA LYS A 4 -19.74 14.14 -10.36
C LYS A 4 -18.72 14.56 -11.42
N THR A 5 -17.61 13.83 -11.55
CA THR A 5 -16.55 14.11 -12.52
C THR A 5 -16.78 13.43 -13.87
N GLY A 6 -17.83 12.63 -14.04
CA GLY A 6 -18.08 11.84 -15.25
C GLY A 6 -17.17 10.62 -15.42
N LEU A 7 -16.21 10.42 -14.53
CA LEU A 7 -15.30 9.27 -14.59
C LEU A 7 -16.01 7.93 -14.38
N TYR A 8 -17.12 7.93 -13.60
CA TYR A 8 -17.89 6.73 -13.32
C TYR A 8 -18.57 6.16 -14.57
N GLU A 9 -19.03 7.01 -15.48
CA GLU A 9 -19.78 6.61 -16.68
C GLU A 9 -18.88 5.94 -17.73
N ASN A 10 -17.60 6.26 -17.72
CA ASN A 10 -16.59 5.72 -18.66
C ASN A 10 -15.72 4.61 -18.04
N ALA A 11 -15.94 4.26 -16.78
CA ALA A 11 -15.16 3.27 -16.07
C ALA A 11 -15.83 1.89 -16.04
N ILE A 12 -15.06 0.84 -16.26
CA ILE A 12 -15.49 -0.54 -15.99
C ILE A 12 -15.25 -0.80 -14.50
N ILE A 13 -16.31 -1.02 -13.75
CA ILE A 13 -16.27 -1.19 -12.30
C ILE A 13 -16.39 -2.66 -11.94
N TRP A 14 -15.44 -3.13 -11.15
CA TRP A 14 -15.37 -4.50 -10.68
C TRP A 14 -15.56 -4.56 -9.15
N SER A 15 -16.16 -5.63 -8.66
CA SER A 15 -16.30 -5.90 -7.24
C SER A 15 -15.42 -7.08 -6.84
N PRO A 16 -14.53 -6.91 -5.85
CA PRO A 16 -13.68 -8.01 -5.40
C PRO A 16 -14.46 -9.01 -4.54
N SER A 17 -14.02 -10.26 -4.53
CA SER A 17 -14.35 -11.22 -3.47
C SER A 17 -13.47 -10.99 -2.23
N LYS A 18 -13.85 -11.56 -1.09
CA LYS A 18 -13.00 -11.56 0.11
C LYS A 18 -11.76 -12.41 -0.12
N ALA A 19 -10.60 -11.95 0.37
CA ALA A 19 -9.39 -12.76 0.38
C ALA A 19 -9.56 -13.99 1.29
N ASP A 20 -9.00 -15.13 0.85
CA ASP A 20 -8.95 -16.32 1.68
C ASP A 20 -7.86 -16.20 2.77
N LEU A 21 -8.10 -16.80 3.95
CA LEU A 21 -7.16 -16.75 5.05
C LEU A 21 -5.82 -17.40 4.70
N SER A 22 -5.87 -18.49 3.95
CA SER A 22 -4.68 -19.22 3.49
C SER A 22 -3.83 -18.36 2.55
N ASP A 23 -4.46 -17.64 1.63
CA ASP A 23 -3.74 -16.77 0.70
C ASP A 23 -3.18 -15.54 1.41
N LEU A 24 -3.96 -14.94 2.32
CA LEU A 24 -3.52 -13.79 3.10
C LEU A 24 -2.33 -14.10 4.02
N SER A 25 -2.16 -15.38 4.38
CA SER A 25 -1.02 -15.84 5.19
C SER A 25 0.36 -15.69 4.49
N ILE A 26 0.39 -15.36 3.21
CA ILE A 26 1.65 -15.05 2.50
C ILE A 26 2.26 -13.72 2.99
N SER A 27 1.43 -12.77 3.42
CA SER A 27 1.85 -11.43 3.87
C SER A 27 1.58 -11.16 5.35
N HIS A 28 0.76 -11.99 6.02
CA HIS A 28 0.40 -11.80 7.42
C HIS A 28 0.38 -13.12 8.19
N CYS A 29 0.78 -13.11 9.46
CA CYS A 29 0.69 -14.31 10.29
C CYS A 29 -0.77 -14.68 10.56
N LEU A 30 -1.03 -15.99 10.56
CA LEU A 30 -2.37 -16.55 10.72
C LEU A 30 -3.05 -16.14 12.05
N SER A 31 -2.26 -15.95 13.12
CA SER A 31 -2.77 -15.48 14.41
C SER A 31 -3.36 -14.07 14.32
N TYR A 32 -2.69 -13.15 13.63
CA TYR A 32 -3.18 -11.79 13.40
C TYR A 32 -4.42 -11.79 12.49
N ILE A 33 -4.39 -12.55 11.38
CA ILE A 33 -5.55 -12.70 10.49
C ILE A 33 -6.79 -13.16 11.26
N LYS A 34 -6.64 -14.17 12.16
CA LYS A 34 -7.72 -14.66 13.01
C LYS A 34 -8.21 -13.59 14.00
N LYS A 35 -7.32 -12.77 14.58
CA LYS A 35 -7.72 -11.66 15.46
C LYS A 35 -8.64 -10.68 14.74
N ILE A 36 -8.29 -10.29 13.51
CA ILE A 36 -9.12 -9.41 12.69
C ILE A 36 -10.46 -10.08 12.34
N LYS A 37 -10.42 -11.35 11.91
CA LYS A 37 -11.63 -12.08 11.50
C LYS A 37 -12.65 -12.23 12.62
N TYR A 38 -12.20 -12.51 13.84
CA TYR A 38 -13.04 -12.90 14.97
C TYR A 38 -13.18 -11.82 16.06
N GLY A 39 -12.59 -10.65 15.88
CA GLY A 39 -12.67 -9.56 16.87
C GLY A 39 -11.86 -9.84 18.14
N LEU A 40 -10.67 -10.37 18.00
CA LEU A 40 -9.80 -10.77 19.12
C LEU A 40 -8.62 -9.80 19.31
N LEU A 41 -8.71 -8.59 18.77
CA LEU A 41 -7.72 -7.54 19.05
C LEU A 41 -7.84 -7.09 20.49
N SER A 42 -6.69 -6.92 21.15
CA SER A 42 -6.63 -6.25 22.43
C SER A 42 -6.79 -4.73 22.27
N TYR A 43 -7.16 -4.05 23.33
CA TYR A 43 -7.25 -2.57 23.34
C TYR A 43 -5.95 -1.89 22.87
N LYS A 44 -4.78 -2.44 23.22
CA LYS A 44 -3.47 -1.93 22.78
C LYS A 44 -3.27 -2.09 21.26
N GLU A 45 -3.74 -3.19 20.70
CA GLU A 45 -3.67 -3.43 19.25
C GLU A 45 -4.63 -2.52 18.47
N GLU A 46 -5.86 -2.31 18.98
CA GLU A 46 -6.79 -1.34 18.37
C GLU A 46 -6.24 0.09 18.42
N ARG A 47 -5.65 0.49 19.53
CA ARG A 47 -5.00 1.82 19.62
C ARG A 47 -3.85 1.99 18.66
N ARG A 48 -3.02 0.95 18.46
CA ARG A 48 -1.92 0.98 17.47
C ARG A 48 -2.45 1.03 16.05
N LEU A 49 -3.51 0.27 15.77
CA LEU A 49 -4.21 0.28 14.48
C LEU A 49 -4.87 1.66 14.21
N GLY A 50 -5.29 2.37 15.25
CA GLY A 50 -6.03 3.62 15.14
C GLY A 50 -7.52 3.45 14.82
N LEU A 51 -8.01 2.20 14.80
CA LEU A 51 -9.40 1.84 14.48
C LEU A 51 -9.93 0.84 15.49
N SER A 52 -11.14 1.07 15.99
CA SER A 52 -11.85 0.08 16.79
C SER A 52 -12.36 -1.05 15.91
N TRP A 53 -12.25 -2.27 16.42
CA TRP A 53 -12.73 -3.42 15.67
C TRP A 53 -14.27 -3.38 15.49
N SER A 54 -14.71 -3.79 14.33
CA SER A 54 -16.10 -4.09 14.03
C SER A 54 -16.18 -5.17 12.95
N LYS A 55 -17.30 -5.89 12.90
CA LYS A 55 -17.52 -6.87 11.83
C LYS A 55 -17.40 -6.22 10.44
N ARG A 56 -17.91 -4.99 10.30
CA ARG A 56 -17.84 -4.22 9.06
C ARG A 56 -16.37 -3.88 8.68
N LEU A 57 -15.54 -3.47 9.65
CA LEU A 57 -14.13 -3.22 9.43
C LEU A 57 -13.42 -4.49 8.96
N SER A 58 -13.65 -5.61 9.65
CA SER A 58 -13.09 -6.91 9.26
C SER A 58 -13.49 -7.28 7.83
N GLU A 59 -14.78 -7.29 7.51
CA GLU A 59 -15.27 -7.64 6.17
C GLU A 59 -14.71 -6.74 5.07
N ARG A 60 -14.67 -5.41 5.31
CA ARG A 60 -14.07 -4.45 4.39
C ARG A 60 -12.60 -4.73 4.16
N SER A 61 -11.84 -5.08 5.21
CA SER A 61 -10.40 -5.32 5.09
C SER A 61 -10.08 -6.54 4.22
N PHE A 62 -10.85 -7.62 4.34
CA PHE A 62 -10.71 -8.79 3.45
C PHE A 62 -11.11 -8.50 2.01
N LEU A 63 -12.06 -7.60 1.77
CA LEU A 63 -12.44 -7.16 0.43
C LEU A 63 -11.38 -6.23 -0.17
N ALA A 64 -10.90 -5.26 0.61
CA ALA A 64 -9.94 -4.26 0.15
C ALA A 64 -8.61 -4.89 -0.28
N VAL A 65 -8.06 -5.79 0.54
CA VAL A 65 -6.79 -6.43 0.22
C VAL A 65 -6.88 -7.25 -1.07
N ASN A 66 -7.98 -7.96 -1.31
CA ASN A 66 -8.20 -8.71 -2.55
C ASN A 66 -8.61 -7.79 -3.72
N GLY A 67 -9.11 -6.60 -3.43
CA GLY A 67 -9.41 -5.57 -4.43
C GLY A 67 -8.15 -5.10 -5.16
N THR A 68 -7.06 -4.91 -4.44
CA THR A 68 -5.75 -4.56 -5.03
C THR A 68 -5.21 -5.70 -5.89
N LEU A 69 -5.33 -6.96 -5.46
CA LEU A 69 -4.93 -8.11 -6.28
C LEU A 69 -5.79 -8.24 -7.54
N LEU A 70 -7.11 -8.06 -7.43
CA LEU A 70 -8.01 -8.04 -8.58
C LEU A 70 -7.63 -6.93 -9.57
N THR A 71 -7.38 -5.73 -9.05
CA THR A 71 -6.97 -4.57 -9.87
C THR A 71 -5.65 -4.84 -10.59
N ALA A 72 -4.68 -5.44 -9.92
CA ALA A 72 -3.41 -5.83 -10.54
C ALA A 72 -3.60 -6.85 -11.68
N ASN A 73 -4.43 -7.88 -11.45
CA ASN A 73 -4.75 -8.87 -12.49
C ASN A 73 -5.48 -8.25 -13.70
N LEU A 74 -6.33 -7.25 -13.48
CA LEU A 74 -6.97 -6.50 -14.56
C LEU A 74 -5.95 -5.62 -15.29
N ALA A 75 -5.08 -4.92 -14.55
CA ALA A 75 -4.03 -4.07 -15.14
C ALA A 75 -3.06 -4.85 -16.04
N ILE A 76 -2.71 -6.08 -15.68
CA ILE A 76 -1.88 -6.96 -16.51
C ILE A 76 -2.53 -7.21 -17.90
N LYS A 77 -3.86 -7.22 -17.96
CA LYS A 77 -4.61 -7.45 -19.21
C LYS A 77 -4.89 -6.16 -19.98
N SER A 78 -5.15 -5.06 -19.27
CA SER A 78 -5.61 -3.79 -19.86
C SER A 78 -4.54 -2.69 -19.89
N GLY A 79 -3.39 -2.93 -19.26
CA GLY A 79 -2.30 -1.96 -19.12
C GLY A 79 -2.38 -1.11 -17.83
N VAL A 80 -3.57 -0.77 -17.36
CA VAL A 80 -3.76 0.04 -16.17
C VAL A 80 -5.00 -0.39 -15.38
N GLY A 81 -4.95 -0.27 -14.05
CA GLY A 81 -6.07 -0.49 -13.14
C GLY A 81 -5.98 0.47 -11.96
N CYS A 82 -7.13 0.84 -11.36
CA CYS A 82 -7.18 1.74 -10.22
C CYS A 82 -8.03 1.12 -9.11
N HIS A 83 -7.50 1.08 -7.88
CA HIS A 83 -8.20 0.66 -6.69
C HIS A 83 -8.29 1.83 -5.71
N LEU A 84 -9.51 2.34 -5.48
CA LEU A 84 -9.73 3.52 -4.63
C LEU A 84 -9.77 3.23 -3.13
N GLY A 85 -9.64 2.00 -2.72
CA GLY A 85 -9.70 1.58 -1.31
C GLY A 85 -8.46 0.81 -0.84
N GLY A 86 -7.38 0.85 -1.64
CA GLY A 86 -6.08 0.26 -1.36
C GLY A 86 -5.10 1.23 -0.71
N GLY A 87 -3.80 0.89 -0.75
CA GLY A 87 -2.72 1.70 -0.19
C GLY A 87 -2.54 1.52 1.32
N THR A 88 -2.75 0.32 1.83
CA THR A 88 -2.70 0.05 3.28
C THR A 88 -1.30 -0.37 3.73
N HIS A 89 -0.32 0.48 3.46
CA HIS A 89 1.12 0.25 3.51
C HIS A 89 1.73 0.17 4.92
N HIS A 90 1.01 0.61 5.97
CA HIS A 90 1.50 0.55 7.37
C HIS A 90 1.21 -0.78 8.08
N SER A 91 0.45 -1.69 7.48
CA SER A 91 0.19 -2.98 8.11
C SER A 91 1.43 -3.88 8.00
N HIS A 92 1.87 -4.40 9.15
CA HIS A 92 2.99 -5.32 9.29
C HIS A 92 2.55 -6.77 9.23
N PHE A 93 3.51 -7.71 9.27
CA PHE A 93 3.25 -9.15 9.19
C PHE A 93 2.31 -9.66 10.29
N ASP A 94 2.44 -9.14 11.52
CA ASP A 94 1.76 -9.63 12.71
C ASP A 94 0.89 -8.60 13.43
N TYR A 95 0.79 -7.37 12.89
CA TYR A 95 -0.07 -6.32 13.43
C TYR A 95 -0.44 -5.25 12.40
N GLY A 96 -1.54 -4.55 12.65
CA GLY A 96 -1.94 -3.35 11.92
C GLY A 96 -1.48 -2.07 12.62
N ALA A 97 -1.25 -1.02 11.85
CA ALA A 97 -0.87 0.32 12.32
C ALA A 97 -1.37 1.38 11.32
N GLY A 98 -1.39 2.65 11.72
CA GLY A 98 -1.66 3.77 10.81
C GLY A 98 -2.94 3.58 9.97
N PHE A 99 -4.03 3.11 10.60
CA PHE A 99 -5.32 2.81 9.98
C PHE A 99 -5.29 1.66 8.95
N CYS A 100 -4.16 0.97 8.81
CA CYS A 100 -3.97 -0.13 7.87
C CYS A 100 -4.15 -1.48 8.58
N VAL A 101 -5.19 -2.24 8.18
CA VAL A 101 -5.49 -3.55 8.77
C VAL A 101 -4.64 -4.65 8.13
N PHE A 102 -4.67 -4.77 6.82
CA PHE A 102 -3.84 -5.70 6.05
C PHE A 102 -3.07 -4.93 4.98
N ASN A 103 -1.85 -5.36 4.67
CA ASN A 103 -1.03 -4.74 3.64
C ASN A 103 -1.40 -5.30 2.27
N ASP A 104 -2.19 -4.57 1.55
CA ASP A 104 -2.73 -4.96 0.24
C ASP A 104 -1.67 -4.96 -0.86
N LEU A 105 -0.70 -4.04 -0.79
CA LEU A 105 0.41 -3.96 -1.74
C LEU A 105 1.34 -5.17 -1.59
N ALA A 106 1.78 -5.47 -0.36
CA ALA A 106 2.63 -6.62 -0.09
C ALA A 106 1.92 -7.94 -0.43
N TYR A 107 0.65 -8.10 -0.02
CA TYR A 107 -0.16 -9.25 -0.37
C TYR A 107 -0.23 -9.47 -1.88
N SER A 108 -0.61 -8.44 -2.62
CA SER A 108 -0.78 -8.53 -4.07
C SER A 108 0.53 -8.83 -4.79
N ALA A 109 1.62 -8.17 -4.41
CA ALA A 109 2.93 -8.41 -4.98
C ALA A 109 3.43 -9.85 -4.74
N LEU A 110 3.26 -10.36 -3.52
CA LEU A 110 3.63 -11.74 -3.18
C LEU A 110 2.76 -12.78 -3.91
N MET A 111 1.46 -12.52 -4.08
CA MET A 111 0.57 -13.41 -4.83
C MET A 111 0.93 -13.46 -6.32
N LEU A 112 1.22 -12.32 -6.94
CA LEU A 112 1.60 -12.27 -8.37
C LEU A 112 2.94 -12.99 -8.62
N THR A 113 3.93 -12.81 -7.75
CA THR A 113 5.23 -13.48 -7.88
C THR A 113 5.16 -14.97 -7.58
N LYS A 114 4.43 -15.38 -6.51
CA LYS A 114 4.19 -16.80 -6.17
C LYS A 114 3.54 -17.55 -7.33
N ASN A 115 2.55 -16.95 -7.96
CA ASN A 115 1.81 -17.54 -9.08
C ASN A 115 2.55 -17.41 -10.42
N LYS A 116 3.77 -16.85 -10.43
CA LYS A 116 4.62 -16.65 -11.61
C LYS A 116 3.95 -15.83 -12.73
N ILE A 117 3.01 -14.97 -12.35
CA ILE A 117 2.30 -14.07 -13.28
C ILE A 117 3.23 -12.93 -13.68
N VAL A 118 4.00 -12.40 -12.72
CA VAL A 118 5.01 -11.36 -12.91
C VAL A 118 6.29 -11.81 -12.21
N LYS A 119 7.46 -11.42 -12.74
CA LYS A 119 8.75 -11.79 -12.14
C LYS A 119 9.29 -10.69 -11.23
N LYS A 120 9.24 -9.44 -11.68
CA LYS A 120 9.80 -8.29 -10.95
C LYS A 120 8.73 -7.22 -10.76
N ILE A 121 8.52 -6.83 -9.51
CA ILE A 121 7.51 -5.84 -9.14
C ILE A 121 8.17 -4.65 -8.45
N LEU A 122 7.86 -3.45 -8.91
CA LEU A 122 8.15 -2.22 -8.20
C LEU A 122 6.90 -1.77 -7.40
N ILE A 123 7.06 -1.52 -6.12
CA ILE A 123 6.08 -0.76 -5.33
C ILE A 123 6.65 0.64 -5.17
N PHE A 124 6.01 1.61 -5.84
CA PHE A 124 6.39 3.01 -5.84
C PHE A 124 5.36 3.78 -5.01
N ASP A 125 5.73 4.06 -3.78
CA ASP A 125 4.88 4.64 -2.76
C ASP A 125 5.17 6.14 -2.64
N CYS A 126 4.15 6.96 -2.90
CA CYS A 126 4.18 8.41 -2.86
C CYS A 126 3.26 8.99 -1.78
N ASP A 127 2.79 8.17 -0.83
CA ASP A 127 2.13 8.64 0.38
C ASP A 127 3.11 9.51 1.21
N VAL A 128 2.60 10.53 1.92
CA VAL A 128 3.44 11.41 2.75
C VAL A 128 4.11 10.67 3.90
N HIS A 129 3.52 9.53 4.29
CA HIS A 129 4.05 8.62 5.31
C HIS A 129 4.89 7.52 4.67
N GLN A 130 5.94 7.04 5.36
CA GLN A 130 6.69 5.90 4.86
C GLN A 130 5.86 4.62 4.91
N GLY A 131 5.84 3.84 3.83
CA GLY A 131 5.26 2.50 3.78
C GLY A 131 6.06 1.46 4.55
N ASP A 132 6.17 1.64 5.88
CA ASP A 132 7.02 0.84 6.75
C ASP A 132 6.60 -0.63 6.85
N GLY A 133 5.30 -0.90 6.83
CA GLY A 133 4.77 -2.26 6.80
C GLY A 133 5.14 -2.98 5.51
N THR A 134 4.99 -2.30 4.37
CA THR A 134 5.38 -2.83 3.06
C THR A 134 6.87 -3.14 3.00
N ALA A 135 7.73 -2.20 3.44
CA ALA A 135 9.16 -2.39 3.50
C ALA A 135 9.55 -3.61 4.36
N ARG A 136 8.96 -3.75 5.56
CA ARG A 136 9.26 -4.85 6.49
C ARG A 136 8.81 -6.21 6.00
N ILE A 137 7.63 -6.31 5.40
CA ILE A 137 7.12 -7.59 4.87
C ILE A 137 7.98 -8.08 3.70
N LEU A 138 8.49 -7.17 2.88
CA LEU A 138 9.14 -7.48 1.62
C LEU A 138 10.68 -7.40 1.67
N GLU A 139 11.29 -7.05 2.80
CA GLU A 139 12.73 -6.79 2.94
C GLU A 139 13.65 -7.90 2.41
N LYS A 140 13.17 -9.16 2.37
CA LYS A 140 13.95 -10.33 1.93
C LYS A 140 13.54 -10.86 0.56
N ASN A 141 12.79 -10.08 -0.21
CA ASN A 141 12.28 -10.53 -1.51
C ASN A 141 12.97 -9.79 -2.66
N ASP A 142 13.96 -10.41 -3.27
CA ASP A 142 14.75 -9.84 -4.37
C ASP A 142 13.94 -9.57 -5.65
N ASN A 143 12.73 -10.12 -5.76
CA ASN A 143 11.85 -9.91 -6.89
C ASN A 143 10.90 -8.72 -6.73
N ILE A 144 10.89 -8.09 -5.56
CA ILE A 144 10.02 -6.95 -5.26
C ILE A 144 10.88 -5.80 -4.74
N PHE A 145 10.89 -4.70 -5.47
CA PHE A 145 11.60 -3.49 -5.09
C PHE A 145 10.62 -2.50 -4.46
N THR A 146 10.92 -2.04 -3.25
CA THR A 146 10.13 -1.03 -2.55
C THR A 146 10.81 0.32 -2.63
N CYS A 147 10.08 1.34 -3.09
CA CYS A 147 10.51 2.73 -3.08
C CYS A 147 9.48 3.54 -2.31
N SER A 148 9.89 4.29 -1.29
CA SER A 148 9.01 5.18 -0.53
C SER A 148 9.55 6.61 -0.57
N ILE A 149 8.72 7.53 -1.06
CA ILE A 149 9.01 8.98 -1.09
C ILE A 149 8.11 9.64 -0.05
N HIS A 150 8.68 10.01 1.08
CA HIS A 150 7.90 10.39 2.24
C HIS A 150 8.50 11.58 3.00
N CYS A 151 7.70 12.27 3.76
CA CYS A 151 8.18 13.31 4.65
C CYS A 151 8.89 12.69 5.85
N LYS A 152 10.14 13.10 6.09
CA LYS A 152 11.04 12.57 7.13
C LYS A 152 10.43 12.55 8.52
N LYS A 153 9.72 13.62 8.89
CA LYS A 153 9.15 13.79 10.23
C LYS A 153 7.70 13.33 10.36
N ASN A 154 7.10 12.82 9.29
CA ASN A 154 5.80 12.17 9.38
C ASN A 154 5.91 10.76 9.97
N PHE A 155 4.77 10.16 10.32
CA PHE A 155 4.68 8.76 10.75
C PHE A 155 5.30 7.81 9.70
N PRO A 156 5.90 6.69 10.14
CA PRO A 156 6.17 6.27 11.51
C PRO A 156 7.38 6.99 12.12
N VAL A 157 7.43 7.06 13.47
CA VAL A 157 8.58 7.64 14.17
C VAL A 157 9.85 6.81 13.92
N ASN A 158 9.72 5.50 13.99
CA ASN A 158 10.80 4.56 13.67
C ASN A 158 10.64 4.07 12.24
N LYS A 159 11.41 4.64 11.33
CA LYS A 159 11.40 4.26 9.91
C LYS A 159 11.84 2.81 9.70
N ALA A 160 11.26 2.18 8.69
CA ALA A 160 11.76 0.93 8.12
C ALA A 160 12.87 1.23 7.08
N GLN A 161 13.39 0.19 6.46
CA GLN A 161 14.32 0.32 5.35
C GLN A 161 13.68 -0.28 4.10
N SER A 162 13.35 0.57 3.13
CA SER A 162 12.96 0.17 1.78
C SER A 162 14.20 -0.09 0.93
N ASN A 163 14.04 -0.60 -0.28
CA ASN A 163 15.17 -0.64 -1.23
C ASN A 163 15.63 0.77 -1.64
N LEU A 164 14.69 1.72 -1.66
CA LEU A 164 14.97 3.14 -1.82
C LEU A 164 14.03 3.97 -0.93
N ASP A 165 14.59 4.70 0.03
CA ASP A 165 13.87 5.69 0.82
C ASP A 165 14.32 7.09 0.40
N VAL A 166 13.35 7.95 0.05
CA VAL A 166 13.55 9.36 -0.27
C VAL A 166 12.88 10.19 0.81
N GLU A 167 13.67 10.60 1.77
CA GLU A 167 13.21 11.42 2.90
C GLU A 167 13.14 12.89 2.49
N LEU A 168 11.94 13.45 2.46
CA LEU A 168 11.69 14.85 2.18
C LEU A 168 11.62 15.65 3.49
N ASP A 169 12.14 16.86 3.48
CA ASP A 169 12.01 17.75 4.63
C ASP A 169 10.59 18.33 4.73
N ASP A 170 10.23 18.76 5.95
CA ASP A 170 8.97 19.47 6.18
C ASP A 170 8.91 20.69 5.23
N HIS A 171 7.74 20.96 4.68
CA HIS A 171 7.48 22.06 3.75
C HIS A 171 8.18 21.96 2.39
N THR A 172 8.69 20.78 1.99
CA THR A 172 9.14 20.53 0.61
C THR A 172 8.05 20.96 -0.38
N ASN A 173 8.42 21.80 -1.32
CA ASN A 173 7.49 22.37 -2.31
C ASN A 173 7.28 21.46 -3.53
N ASN A 174 6.29 21.80 -4.36
CA ASN A 174 5.92 21.00 -5.53
C ASN A 174 7.08 20.75 -6.52
N ILE A 175 7.98 21.73 -6.72
CA ILE A 175 9.09 21.60 -7.68
C ILE A 175 10.10 20.56 -7.17
N GLU A 176 10.48 20.66 -5.92
CA GLU A 176 11.39 19.73 -5.26
C GLU A 176 10.77 18.32 -5.20
N TYR A 177 9.50 18.22 -4.80
CA TYR A 177 8.77 16.96 -4.74
C TYR A 177 8.73 16.26 -6.11
N LEU A 178 8.31 16.95 -7.15
CA LEU A 178 8.23 16.41 -8.50
C LEU A 178 9.62 16.04 -9.06
N HIS A 179 10.66 16.81 -8.70
CA HIS A 179 12.03 16.48 -9.07
C HIS A 179 12.47 15.15 -8.47
N GLU A 180 12.24 14.94 -7.17
CA GLU A 180 12.60 13.68 -6.50
C GLU A 180 11.78 12.48 -7.01
N ILE A 181 10.49 12.66 -7.33
CA ILE A 181 9.68 11.62 -7.99
C ILE A 181 10.29 11.23 -9.34
N GLN A 182 10.58 12.21 -10.20
CA GLN A 182 11.12 11.93 -11.54
C GLN A 182 12.47 11.24 -11.49
N LYS A 183 13.34 11.65 -10.57
CA LYS A 183 14.65 11.03 -10.34
C LYS A 183 14.51 9.60 -9.83
N SER A 184 13.65 9.39 -8.83
CA SER A 184 13.46 8.10 -8.18
C SER A 184 12.82 7.07 -9.11
N ILE A 185 11.77 7.43 -9.84
CA ILE A 185 11.13 6.51 -10.78
C ILE A 185 12.08 6.10 -11.91
N LYS A 186 12.85 7.04 -12.45
CA LYS A 186 13.89 6.75 -13.46
C LYS A 186 14.94 5.78 -12.93
N PHE A 187 15.41 6.01 -11.70
CA PHE A 187 16.36 5.13 -11.04
C PHE A 187 15.77 3.72 -10.87
N CYS A 188 14.59 3.60 -10.26
CA CYS A 188 13.95 2.31 -10.01
C CYS A 188 13.71 1.52 -11.29
N VAL A 189 13.18 2.15 -12.33
CA VAL A 189 12.88 1.49 -13.61
C VAL A 189 14.17 1.05 -14.31
N ASN A 190 15.20 1.88 -14.34
CA ASN A 190 16.45 1.55 -15.05
C ASN A 190 17.29 0.51 -14.32
N SER A 191 17.37 0.58 -12.97
CA SER A 191 18.19 -0.34 -12.18
C SER A 191 17.50 -1.69 -11.94
N PHE A 192 16.24 -1.68 -11.59
CA PHE A 192 15.49 -2.90 -11.24
C PHE A 192 14.81 -3.56 -12.43
N LYS A 193 14.36 -2.76 -13.43
CA LYS A 193 13.64 -3.22 -14.63
C LYS A 193 12.39 -4.04 -14.28
N PRO A 194 11.41 -3.44 -13.60
CA PRO A 194 10.20 -4.14 -13.19
C PRO A 194 9.32 -4.52 -14.39
N ASP A 195 8.65 -5.66 -14.28
CA ASP A 195 7.61 -6.10 -15.24
C ASP A 195 6.24 -5.48 -14.88
N PHE A 196 6.07 -5.08 -13.61
CA PHE A 196 4.83 -4.52 -13.07
C PHE A 196 5.13 -3.47 -12.00
N VAL A 197 4.28 -2.43 -11.94
CA VAL A 197 4.41 -1.35 -10.97
C VAL A 197 3.11 -1.20 -10.19
N PHE A 198 3.18 -1.27 -8.87
CA PHE A 198 2.17 -0.69 -7.98
C PHE A 198 2.56 0.75 -7.71
N TYR A 199 1.64 1.66 -7.96
CA TYR A 199 1.78 3.06 -7.60
C TYR A 199 0.81 3.37 -6.45
N ASP A 200 1.34 3.60 -5.26
CA ASP A 200 0.55 4.08 -4.13
C ASP A 200 0.49 5.59 -4.19
N ALA A 201 -0.68 6.08 -4.59
CA ALA A 201 -0.94 7.49 -4.88
C ALA A 201 -1.58 8.17 -3.66
N GLY A 202 -0.85 8.26 -2.55
CA GLY A 202 -1.30 9.00 -1.37
C GLY A 202 -1.59 10.47 -1.74
N ILE A 203 -2.76 10.97 -1.33
CA ILE A 203 -3.16 12.37 -1.58
C ILE A 203 -2.82 13.30 -0.42
N ASP A 204 -2.31 12.77 0.67
CA ASP A 204 -1.91 13.45 1.89
C ASP A 204 -0.58 14.24 1.77
N ILE A 205 0.05 14.15 0.61
CA ILE A 205 1.12 15.07 0.17
C ILE A 205 0.58 16.49 -0.08
N HIS A 206 -0.74 16.67 -0.14
CA HIS A 206 -1.34 17.96 -0.45
C HIS A 206 -1.23 18.92 0.75
N LYS A 207 -0.85 20.17 0.51
CA LYS A 207 -0.60 21.21 1.53
C LYS A 207 -1.75 21.49 2.53
N HIS A 208 -2.96 21.06 2.22
CA HIS A 208 -4.13 21.19 3.10
C HIS A 208 -4.51 19.86 3.78
N ASP A 209 -3.66 18.86 3.68
CA ASP A 209 -3.85 17.65 4.48
C ASP A 209 -3.52 17.92 5.95
N GLU A 210 -4.33 17.37 6.86
CA GLU A 210 -4.17 17.60 8.31
C GLU A 210 -3.00 16.79 8.91
N LEU A 211 -2.58 15.73 8.25
CA LEU A 211 -1.54 14.82 8.72
C LEU A 211 -0.22 15.00 7.97
N GLY A 212 -0.28 15.44 6.72
CA GLY A 212 0.87 15.70 5.88
C GLY A 212 1.61 16.99 6.28
N LYS A 213 2.95 17.00 6.11
CA LYS A 213 3.80 18.16 6.42
C LYS A 213 4.51 18.73 5.20
N LEU A 214 4.11 18.35 4.00
CA LEU A 214 4.58 18.95 2.75
C LEU A 214 3.78 20.19 2.37
N ASN A 215 4.26 21.01 1.41
CA ASN A 215 3.62 22.26 0.96
C ASN A 215 3.16 22.18 -0.50
#